data_8a0ff3d9fa8cad4a1ddb7adfc4f5bfe0
#
_entry.id   8a0ff3d9fa8cad4a1ddb7adfc4f5bfe0
#
_cell.length_a   1.000
_cell.length_b   1.000
_cell.length_c   1.000
_cell.angle_alpha   90.00
_cell.angle_beta   90.00
_cell.angle_gamma   90.00
#
_symmetry.space_group_name_H-M   'P 1'
#
loop_
_entity.id
_entity.type
_entity.pdbx_description
1 polymer ?
#
loop_
_entity_poly.entity_id
_entity_poly.type
_entity_poly.pdbx_seq_one_letter_code
_entity_poly.pdbx_strand_id
1 'polypeptide(L)'
;ETIPNAVWRRIIFGLWVFELGEKCYTMTFMDGRIAGYIFAAIGLFMILTGCMVRSVKKAAGNQDKLLRNILWKKEWRYRFKKNRWSIYVMLVVHICVLSFEGVPLIGAVITPQASDQLPYDIVSMVYDQDMDRVKAVMDTYDVDVQIYPMVRVSSISGNSSLQQDERSVNTEQGAYIGITEDTYRSLKEALGEKSKDLDLKDGEIYTVYQQNVSMPSRSLDYSGSRTGNYLRFGQPLFYYSVDRKHELFQGHKETGRERDLLIGMLGEGEQEHLVVFSDEEFERGYTKIREKNEENLPILREKEELAREQYLMEHEDNLTDGPTNLILWDVPKEQYDDVVLALSFLEEDHPIDRLFDERVGNLYPKDQMITTVREFNVGDMAIQAVAAALLFVFGLFQIYSKTESEAAAIREQDLFLLRLGMKEKERKRLMHRQIHKPFWISAAAGVVVEAVFALLTFENRSYQPDDILRYTIAAVVFTIFYYLLWEIWLTYMERKIWKGMGKQK
;
A
#
# COMPACT_ATOMS: atom_id res chain seq x y z
N GLU A 1 24.81 0.94 41.89
CA GLU A 1 25.27 -0.17 41.03
C GLU A 1 24.20 -1.01 40.33
N THR A 2 22.93 -0.88 40.69
CA THR A 2 21.84 -1.70 40.09
C THR A 2 21.08 -1.05 38.92
N ILE A 3 21.60 0.04 38.37
CA ILE A 3 20.86 0.84 37.39
C ILE A 3 21.09 0.45 35.90
N PRO A 4 22.15 -0.25 35.52
CA PRO A 4 22.33 -0.65 34.14
C PRO A 4 21.20 -1.54 33.61
N ASN A 5 20.72 -2.48 34.43
CA ASN A 5 19.74 -3.48 33.99
C ASN A 5 18.35 -2.90 33.68
N ALA A 6 17.86 -1.92 34.44
CA ALA A 6 16.55 -1.33 34.21
C ALA A 6 16.51 -0.46 32.94
N VAL A 7 17.62 0.21 32.61
CA VAL A 7 17.73 1.02 31.38
C VAL A 7 17.79 0.11 30.16
N TRP A 8 18.62 -0.96 30.23
CA TRP A 8 18.71 -1.92 29.16
C TRP A 8 17.42 -2.70 28.95
N ARG A 9 16.72 -3.09 29.99
CA ARG A 9 15.39 -3.72 29.90
C ARG A 9 14.40 -2.83 29.17
N ARG A 10 14.39 -1.53 29.41
CA ARG A 10 13.50 -0.59 28.70
C ARG A 10 13.86 -0.48 27.21
N ILE A 11 15.15 -0.44 26.87
CA ILE A 11 15.59 -0.37 25.46
C ILE A 11 15.23 -1.68 24.76
N ILE A 12 15.53 -2.83 25.35
CA ILE A 12 15.23 -4.15 24.77
C ILE A 12 13.72 -4.35 24.60
N PHE A 13 12.92 -4.01 25.63
CA PHE A 13 11.46 -4.08 25.52
C PHE A 13 10.92 -3.09 24.47
N GLY A 14 11.49 -1.91 24.37
CA GLY A 14 11.14 -0.94 23.33
C GLY A 14 11.45 -1.44 21.92
N LEU A 15 12.57 -2.13 21.72
CA LEU A 15 12.93 -2.78 20.45
C LEU A 15 11.91 -3.89 20.10
N TRP A 16 11.54 -4.70 21.08
CA TRP A 16 10.54 -5.75 20.88
C TRP A 16 9.16 -5.19 20.51
N VAL A 17 8.73 -4.11 21.18
CA VAL A 17 7.46 -3.43 20.85
C VAL A 17 7.53 -2.78 19.45
N PHE A 18 8.69 -2.26 19.05
CA PHE A 18 8.90 -1.70 17.71
C PHE A 18 8.82 -2.80 16.63
N GLU A 19 9.49 -3.94 16.85
CA GLU A 19 9.41 -5.13 15.98
C GLU A 19 7.96 -5.66 15.86
N LEU A 20 7.19 -5.61 16.96
CA LEU A 20 5.77 -5.94 16.91
C LEU A 20 5.01 -4.97 16.00
N GLY A 21 5.39 -3.69 16.01
CA GLY A 21 4.84 -2.67 15.09
C GLY A 21 5.14 -2.98 13.63
N GLU A 22 6.34 -3.41 13.29
CA GLU A 22 6.71 -3.84 11.94
C GLU A 22 5.84 -5.02 11.49
N LYS A 23 5.68 -6.02 12.35
CA LYS A 23 4.83 -7.19 12.04
C LYS A 23 3.36 -6.81 11.86
N CYS A 24 2.84 -5.89 12.65
CA CYS A 24 1.47 -5.39 12.48
C CYS A 24 1.33 -4.60 11.17
N TYR A 25 2.32 -3.83 10.78
CA TYR A 25 2.30 -3.04 9.55
C TYR A 25 2.23 -3.92 8.30
N THR A 26 2.88 -5.07 8.32
CA THR A 26 2.85 -6.05 7.22
C THR A 26 1.58 -6.90 7.16
N MET A 27 0.71 -6.80 8.18
CA MET A 27 -0.58 -7.50 8.14
C MET A 27 -1.55 -6.80 7.17
N THR A 28 -2.31 -7.60 6.43
CA THR A 28 -3.21 -7.19 5.34
C THR A 28 -4.39 -6.33 5.76
N PHE A 29 -4.71 -6.24 7.03
CA PHE A 29 -5.83 -5.45 7.52
C PHE A 29 -5.46 -3.97 7.64
N MET A 30 -6.37 -3.09 7.18
CA MET A 30 -6.22 -1.64 7.29
C MET A 30 -5.93 -1.19 8.74
N ASP A 31 -6.53 -1.86 9.71
CA ASP A 31 -6.27 -1.66 11.14
C ASP A 31 -4.85 -2.07 11.55
N GLY A 32 -4.24 -3.02 10.86
CA GLY A 32 -2.86 -3.47 11.12
C GLY A 32 -1.83 -2.38 10.86
N ARG A 33 -1.99 -1.56 9.83
CA ARG A 33 -1.08 -0.45 9.52
C ARG A 33 -1.10 0.62 10.60
N ILE A 34 -2.29 1.04 11.02
CA ILE A 34 -2.46 2.02 12.11
C ILE A 34 -1.87 1.46 13.41
N ALA A 35 -2.16 0.20 13.74
CA ALA A 35 -1.59 -0.47 14.89
C ALA A 35 -0.06 -0.54 14.80
N GLY A 36 0.51 -0.80 13.61
CA GLY A 36 1.93 -0.79 13.33
C GLY A 36 2.59 0.54 13.72
N TYR A 37 2.05 1.65 13.29
CA TYR A 37 2.57 2.98 13.65
C TYR A 37 2.43 3.29 15.15
N ILE A 38 1.33 2.87 15.78
CA ILE A 38 1.12 3.05 17.22
C ILE A 38 2.17 2.27 18.02
N PHE A 39 2.39 1.00 17.72
CA PHE A 39 3.41 0.19 18.39
C PHE A 39 4.82 0.71 18.13
N ALA A 40 5.13 1.13 16.89
CA ALA A 40 6.41 1.75 16.57
C ALA A 40 6.63 3.03 17.40
N ALA A 41 5.63 3.90 17.52
CA ALA A 41 5.71 5.11 18.35
C ALA A 41 5.95 4.79 19.84
N ILE A 42 5.25 3.79 20.39
CA ILE A 42 5.44 3.34 21.77
C ILE A 42 6.84 2.76 21.98
N GLY A 43 7.28 1.88 21.08
CA GLY A 43 8.61 1.26 21.11
C GLY A 43 9.71 2.31 21.11
N LEU A 44 9.64 3.29 20.20
CA LEU A 44 10.57 4.40 20.11
C LEU A 44 10.56 5.31 21.34
N PHE A 45 9.39 5.59 21.92
CA PHE A 45 9.33 6.33 23.18
C PHE A 45 10.14 5.63 24.28
N MET A 46 10.02 4.31 24.38
CA MET A 46 10.75 3.52 25.36
C MET A 46 12.25 3.52 25.08
N ILE A 47 12.67 3.34 23.81
CA ILE A 47 14.06 3.37 23.39
C ILE A 47 14.69 4.74 23.66
N LEU A 48 14.04 5.82 23.21
CA LEU A 48 14.52 7.19 23.41
C LEU A 48 14.63 7.52 24.89
N THR A 49 13.61 7.17 25.70
CA THR A 49 13.66 7.38 27.15
C THR A 49 14.84 6.63 27.78
N GLY A 50 15.06 5.37 27.39
CA GLY A 50 16.20 4.57 27.84
C GLY A 50 17.55 5.20 27.46
N CYS A 51 17.70 5.61 26.20
CA CYS A 51 18.91 6.26 25.69
C CYS A 51 19.18 7.62 26.38
N MET A 52 18.13 8.43 26.60
CA MET A 52 18.23 9.71 27.32
C MET A 52 18.70 9.50 28.76
N VAL A 53 18.11 8.55 29.49
CA VAL A 53 18.52 8.21 30.86
C VAL A 53 19.97 7.75 30.91
N ARG A 54 20.38 6.87 29.94
CA ARG A 54 21.76 6.41 29.82
C ARG A 54 22.72 7.56 29.56
N SER A 55 22.37 8.47 28.65
CA SER A 55 23.19 9.65 28.31
C SER A 55 23.42 10.56 29.54
N VAL A 56 22.37 10.81 30.33
CA VAL A 56 22.48 11.61 31.56
C VAL A 56 23.40 10.94 32.58
N LYS A 57 23.30 9.60 32.75
CA LYS A 57 24.13 8.85 33.71
C LYS A 57 25.59 8.75 33.27
N LYS A 58 25.84 8.42 32.00
CA LYS A 58 27.20 8.36 31.46
C LYS A 58 27.91 9.72 31.56
N ALA A 59 27.15 10.81 31.47
CA ALA A 59 27.70 12.15 31.63
C ALA A 59 28.09 12.48 33.08
N ALA A 60 27.45 11.88 34.09
CA ALA A 60 27.77 12.07 35.50
C ALA A 60 29.07 11.34 35.91
N GLY A 61 29.45 10.28 35.20
CA GLY A 61 30.70 9.53 35.49
C GLY A 61 31.98 10.08 34.89
N ASN A 62 31.93 11.16 34.08
CA ASN A 62 33.10 11.78 33.47
C ASN A 62 33.18 13.25 33.82
N GLN A 63 34.02 13.61 34.81
CA GLN A 63 34.12 14.95 35.36
C GLN A 63 34.55 16.01 34.33
N ASP A 64 35.53 15.73 33.47
CA ASP A 64 36.01 16.71 32.48
C ASP A 64 34.95 17.05 31.41
N LYS A 65 34.22 16.01 30.94
CA LYS A 65 33.09 16.22 30.04
C LYS A 65 31.90 16.88 30.74
N LEU A 66 31.74 16.66 32.04
CA LEU A 66 30.71 17.31 32.87
C LEU A 66 30.98 18.79 32.99
N LEU A 67 32.20 19.19 33.39
CA LEU A 67 32.62 20.58 33.58
C LEU A 67 32.51 21.38 32.29
N ARG A 68 32.95 20.83 31.17
CA ARG A 68 32.90 21.46 29.84
C ARG A 68 31.47 21.78 29.35
N ASN A 69 30.46 21.05 29.82
CA ASN A 69 29.07 21.18 29.40
C ASN A 69 28.11 21.26 30.60
N ILE A 70 28.59 21.73 31.76
CA ILE A 70 27.87 21.65 33.03
C ILE A 70 26.53 22.39 32.99
N LEU A 71 26.47 23.57 32.37
CA LEU A 71 25.27 24.37 32.27
C LEU A 71 24.17 23.63 31.49
N TRP A 72 24.54 23.09 30.31
CA TRP A 72 23.63 22.33 29.47
C TRP A 72 23.15 21.02 30.13
N LYS A 73 24.05 20.25 30.72
CA LYS A 73 23.74 18.95 31.33
C LYS A 73 22.92 19.06 32.61
N LYS A 74 23.18 20.03 33.45
CA LYS A 74 22.35 20.31 34.63
C LYS A 74 20.95 20.72 34.25
N GLU A 75 20.81 21.64 33.30
CA GLU A 75 19.51 22.07 32.82
C GLU A 75 18.72 20.95 32.16
N TRP A 76 19.38 20.16 31.29
CA TRP A 76 18.76 18.98 30.68
C TRP A 76 18.26 17.98 31.72
N ARG A 77 19.03 17.73 32.77
CA ARG A 77 18.64 16.85 33.89
C ARG A 77 17.49 17.42 34.70
N TYR A 78 17.50 18.71 34.98
CA TYR A 78 16.44 19.40 35.75
C TYR A 78 15.11 19.39 35.00
N ARG A 79 15.13 19.69 33.71
CA ARG A 79 13.95 19.73 32.85
C ARG A 79 13.66 18.38 32.14
N PHE A 80 14.27 17.31 32.58
CA PHE A 80 14.23 16.02 31.89
C PHE A 80 12.80 15.55 31.59
N LYS A 81 11.88 15.62 32.57
CA LYS A 81 10.48 15.19 32.37
C LYS A 81 9.79 16.01 31.27
N LYS A 82 9.93 17.35 31.31
CA LYS A 82 9.31 18.25 30.32
C LYS A 82 9.91 18.09 28.93
N ASN A 83 11.23 18.00 28.84
CA ASN A 83 11.92 17.79 27.56
C ASN A 83 11.58 16.43 26.94
N ARG A 84 11.45 15.37 27.74
CA ARG A 84 11.06 14.05 27.26
C ARG A 84 9.69 14.08 26.59
N TRP A 85 8.69 14.69 27.21
CA TRP A 85 7.35 14.78 26.65
C TRP A 85 7.33 15.60 25.35
N SER A 86 8.03 16.72 25.32
CA SER A 86 8.15 17.54 24.11
C SER A 86 8.82 16.78 22.96
N ILE A 87 9.90 16.04 23.23
CA ILE A 87 10.57 15.22 22.21
C ILE A 87 9.62 14.14 21.71
N TYR A 88 8.85 13.51 22.62
CA TYR A 88 7.91 12.48 22.25
C TYR A 88 6.76 12.99 21.38
N VAL A 89 6.14 14.11 21.75
CA VAL A 89 5.07 14.70 20.93
C VAL A 89 5.60 15.08 19.54
N MET A 90 6.79 15.68 19.48
CA MET A 90 7.42 16.00 18.20
C MET A 90 7.78 14.74 17.40
N LEU A 91 8.22 13.67 18.06
CA LEU A 91 8.47 12.40 17.42
C LEU A 91 7.21 11.83 16.77
N VAL A 92 6.07 11.86 17.49
CA VAL A 92 4.78 11.41 16.94
C VAL A 92 4.40 12.25 15.72
N VAL A 93 4.57 13.57 15.78
CA VAL A 93 4.32 14.45 14.61
C VAL A 93 5.22 14.06 13.44
N HIS A 94 6.51 13.82 13.66
CA HIS A 94 7.42 13.42 12.59
C HIS A 94 7.06 12.05 12.01
N ILE A 95 6.71 11.07 12.84
CA ILE A 95 6.24 9.75 12.38
C ILE A 95 4.97 9.91 11.55
N CYS A 96 3.99 10.67 12.05
CA CYS A 96 2.75 10.87 11.30
C CYS A 96 2.99 11.55 9.95
N VAL A 97 3.81 12.62 9.91
CA VAL A 97 4.04 13.34 8.65
C VAL A 97 4.97 12.58 7.71
N LEU A 98 6.05 11.99 8.19
CA LEU A 98 7.04 11.35 7.31
C LEU A 98 6.65 9.92 6.94
N SER A 99 6.21 9.11 7.90
CA SER A 99 5.98 7.70 7.67
C SER A 99 4.53 7.40 7.32
N PHE A 100 3.57 7.97 8.05
CA PHE A 100 2.15 7.68 7.82
C PHE A 100 1.60 8.41 6.59
N GLU A 101 1.92 9.69 6.44
CA GLU A 101 1.44 10.50 5.30
C GLU A 101 2.49 10.62 4.18
N GLY A 102 3.78 10.72 4.54
CA GLY A 102 4.86 10.95 3.58
C GLY A 102 5.14 9.75 2.69
N VAL A 103 5.16 8.53 3.24
CA VAL A 103 5.43 7.31 2.47
C VAL A 103 4.39 7.09 1.37
N PRO A 104 3.07 7.13 1.63
CA PRO A 104 2.06 7.04 0.59
C PRO A 104 2.10 8.21 -0.40
N LEU A 105 2.30 9.44 0.08
CA LEU A 105 2.37 10.63 -0.76
C LEU A 105 3.53 10.57 -1.75
N ILE A 106 4.71 10.16 -1.29
CA ILE A 106 5.88 9.98 -2.16
C ILE A 106 5.61 8.85 -3.17
N GLY A 107 5.04 7.74 -2.72
CA GLY A 107 4.63 6.64 -3.60
C GLY A 107 3.72 7.11 -4.72
N ALA A 108 2.71 7.92 -4.42
CA ALA A 108 1.80 8.49 -5.41
C ALA A 108 2.49 9.48 -6.38
N VAL A 109 3.46 10.27 -5.88
CA VAL A 109 4.19 11.25 -6.72
C VAL A 109 5.15 10.60 -7.70
N ILE A 110 5.81 9.50 -7.31
CA ILE A 110 6.77 8.80 -8.18
C ILE A 110 6.10 7.86 -9.17
N THR A 111 4.81 7.58 -8.98
CA THR A 111 4.05 6.72 -9.87
C THR A 111 4.05 7.31 -11.27
N PRO A 112 4.52 6.58 -12.29
CA PRO A 112 4.39 6.99 -13.67
C PRO A 112 2.92 7.20 -14.02
N GLN A 113 2.63 7.98 -15.06
CA GLN A 113 1.24 8.13 -15.50
C GLN A 113 0.70 6.75 -15.88
N ALA A 114 -0.49 6.41 -15.37
CA ALA A 114 -1.09 5.10 -15.60
C ALA A 114 -1.20 4.74 -17.09
N SER A 115 -1.37 5.77 -17.96
CA SER A 115 -1.36 5.62 -19.43
C SER A 115 -0.11 4.96 -19.99
N ASP A 116 1.06 5.25 -19.38
CA ASP A 116 2.34 4.78 -19.93
C ASP A 116 2.68 3.34 -19.49
N GLN A 117 1.82 2.76 -18.66
CA GLN A 117 2.06 1.45 -18.06
C GLN A 117 1.08 0.38 -18.48
N LEU A 118 -0.05 0.77 -19.09
CA LEU A 118 -1.00 -0.18 -19.63
C LEU A 118 -0.53 -0.64 -21.01
N PRO A 119 -0.24 -1.94 -21.16
CA PRO A 119 0.40 -2.43 -22.39
C PRO A 119 -0.53 -2.40 -23.59
N TYR A 120 -1.84 -2.45 -23.39
CA TYR A 120 -2.85 -2.51 -24.46
C TYR A 120 -3.90 -1.41 -24.29
N ASP A 121 -4.53 -1.01 -25.39
CA ASP A 121 -5.55 0.04 -25.39
C ASP A 121 -6.93 -0.46 -24.94
N ILE A 122 -7.26 -1.71 -25.28
CA ILE A 122 -8.48 -2.38 -24.80
C ILE A 122 -8.13 -3.82 -24.44
N VAL A 123 -8.68 -4.28 -23.32
CA VAL A 123 -8.67 -5.70 -22.94
C VAL A 123 -10.11 -6.19 -22.94
N SER A 124 -10.37 -7.28 -23.65
CA SER A 124 -11.70 -7.85 -23.67
C SER A 124 -11.67 -9.36 -23.44
N MET A 125 -12.72 -9.87 -22.82
CA MET A 125 -12.93 -11.28 -22.54
C MET A 125 -14.19 -11.72 -23.24
N VAL A 126 -14.05 -12.67 -24.14
CA VAL A 126 -15.06 -12.96 -25.15
C VAL A 126 -15.50 -14.42 -25.10
N TYR A 127 -16.81 -14.64 -25.12
CA TYR A 127 -17.40 -15.96 -25.29
C TYR A 127 -17.23 -16.46 -26.73
N ASP A 128 -17.09 -17.75 -26.93
CA ASP A 128 -16.96 -18.33 -28.28
C ASP A 128 -18.14 -17.96 -29.21
N GLN A 129 -19.35 -17.84 -28.63
CA GLN A 129 -20.57 -17.49 -29.35
C GLN A 129 -20.57 -16.03 -29.88
N ASP A 130 -19.74 -15.15 -29.32
CA ASP A 130 -19.63 -13.75 -29.72
C ASP A 130 -18.41 -13.48 -30.61
N MET A 131 -17.58 -14.48 -30.83
CA MET A 131 -16.35 -14.31 -31.65
C MET A 131 -16.63 -13.84 -33.08
N ASP A 132 -17.73 -14.21 -33.67
CA ASP A 132 -18.07 -13.74 -35.03
C ASP A 132 -18.41 -12.24 -35.05
N ARG A 133 -19.07 -11.71 -34.01
CA ARG A 133 -19.30 -10.27 -33.86
C ARG A 133 -18.00 -9.52 -33.62
N VAL A 134 -17.14 -10.08 -32.80
CA VAL A 134 -15.80 -9.49 -32.53
C VAL A 134 -14.94 -9.47 -33.80
N LYS A 135 -14.94 -10.55 -34.59
CA LYS A 135 -14.25 -10.58 -35.88
C LYS A 135 -14.78 -9.50 -36.84
N ALA A 136 -16.10 -9.26 -36.85
CA ALA A 136 -16.68 -8.20 -37.65
C ALA A 136 -16.16 -6.80 -37.24
N VAL A 137 -15.89 -6.58 -35.95
CA VAL A 137 -15.22 -5.36 -35.47
C VAL A 137 -13.77 -5.32 -35.96
N MET A 138 -13.01 -6.42 -35.84
CA MET A 138 -11.63 -6.50 -36.34
C MET A 138 -11.54 -6.23 -37.85
N ASP A 139 -12.50 -6.73 -38.62
CA ASP A 139 -12.54 -6.52 -40.07
C ASP A 139 -12.94 -5.09 -40.47
N THR A 140 -13.63 -4.39 -39.58
CA THR A 140 -14.14 -3.03 -39.83
C THR A 140 -13.14 -1.95 -39.52
N TYR A 141 -12.31 -2.16 -38.49
CA TYR A 141 -11.34 -1.20 -37.99
C TYR A 141 -9.90 -1.70 -38.19
N ASP A 142 -8.97 -0.76 -38.37
CA ASP A 142 -7.53 -1.07 -38.52
C ASP A 142 -6.91 -1.26 -37.13
N VAL A 143 -7.06 -2.47 -36.57
CA VAL A 143 -6.64 -2.82 -35.22
C VAL A 143 -5.64 -3.97 -35.23
N ASP A 144 -4.64 -3.91 -34.33
CA ASP A 144 -3.77 -5.04 -34.04
C ASP A 144 -4.32 -5.81 -32.84
N VAL A 145 -4.44 -7.12 -32.95
CA VAL A 145 -5.16 -7.93 -31.99
C VAL A 145 -4.41 -9.21 -31.67
N GLN A 146 -4.26 -9.49 -30.38
CA GLN A 146 -3.72 -10.76 -29.89
C GLN A 146 -4.83 -11.52 -29.17
N ILE A 147 -5.00 -12.81 -29.48
CA ILE A 147 -6.06 -13.67 -28.94
C ILE A 147 -5.41 -14.82 -28.20
N TYR A 148 -5.79 -15.01 -26.94
CA TYR A 148 -5.30 -16.08 -26.10
C TYR A 148 -6.47 -16.86 -25.47
N PRO A 149 -6.34 -18.20 -25.26
CA PRO A 149 -7.30 -18.94 -24.48
C PRO A 149 -7.25 -18.53 -23.02
N MET A 150 -8.43 -18.38 -22.42
CA MET A 150 -8.57 -18.04 -21.00
C MET A 150 -9.79 -18.71 -20.38
N VAL A 151 -9.84 -18.77 -19.08
CA VAL A 151 -11.04 -19.11 -18.30
C VAL A 151 -11.15 -18.20 -17.09
N ARG A 152 -12.36 -17.86 -16.72
CA ARG A 152 -12.58 -17.25 -15.40
C ARG A 152 -12.38 -18.30 -14.31
N VAL A 153 -11.77 -17.89 -13.21
CA VAL A 153 -11.49 -18.74 -12.07
C VAL A 153 -12.02 -18.07 -10.81
N SER A 154 -12.80 -18.81 -10.06
CA SER A 154 -13.34 -18.37 -8.78
C SER A 154 -12.51 -18.94 -7.63
N SER A 155 -12.40 -18.18 -6.56
CA SER A 155 -11.72 -18.63 -5.35
C SER A 155 -12.63 -18.56 -4.14
N ILE A 156 -12.24 -19.25 -3.09
CA ILE A 156 -12.85 -19.09 -1.78
C ILE A 156 -12.01 -18.13 -0.99
N SER A 157 -12.59 -17.01 -0.57
CA SER A 157 -11.92 -16.08 0.31
C SER A 157 -11.60 -16.76 1.65
N GLY A 158 -10.32 -16.68 2.05
CA GLY A 158 -9.86 -17.25 3.33
C GLY A 158 -10.44 -16.55 4.56
N ASN A 159 -11.06 -15.41 4.38
CA ASN A 159 -11.85 -14.69 5.37
C ASN A 159 -13.31 -15.11 5.28
N SER A 160 -13.57 -16.41 5.45
CA SER A 160 -14.90 -16.81 5.88
C SER A 160 -15.20 -16.04 7.18
N SER A 161 -15.92 -14.93 7.08
CA SER A 161 -16.60 -14.38 8.23
C SER A 161 -17.58 -15.48 8.64
N LEU A 162 -17.16 -16.27 9.60
CA LEU A 162 -18.04 -17.13 10.38
C LEU A 162 -19.02 -16.18 11.07
N GLN A 163 -20.03 -15.72 10.37
CA GLN A 163 -21.23 -15.26 11.00
C GLN A 163 -21.76 -16.48 11.73
N GLN A 164 -21.90 -16.35 13.01
CA GLN A 164 -22.06 -17.40 14.00
C GLN A 164 -23.20 -18.42 13.74
N ASP A 165 -24.07 -18.16 12.76
CA ASP A 165 -25.25 -18.98 12.50
C ASP A 165 -25.36 -19.58 11.09
N GLU A 166 -24.51 -19.16 10.13
CA GLU A 166 -24.51 -19.72 8.78
C GLU A 166 -23.11 -20.19 8.39
N ARG A 167 -22.97 -21.48 8.17
CA ARG A 167 -21.73 -22.12 7.67
C ARG A 167 -21.61 -21.90 6.16
N SER A 168 -21.51 -20.65 5.75
CA SER A 168 -21.32 -20.28 4.35
C SER A 168 -19.90 -19.77 4.10
N VAL A 169 -19.40 -20.01 2.91
CA VAL A 169 -18.09 -19.53 2.46
C VAL A 169 -18.32 -18.52 1.35
N ASN A 170 -17.72 -17.34 1.51
CA ASN A 170 -17.76 -16.33 0.46
C ASN A 170 -16.91 -16.79 -0.73
N THR A 171 -17.47 -16.69 -1.91
CA THR A 171 -16.79 -16.99 -3.17
C THR A 171 -16.43 -15.67 -3.85
N GLU A 172 -15.18 -15.54 -4.24
CA GLU A 172 -14.73 -14.48 -5.15
C GLU A 172 -15.01 -14.95 -6.57
N GLN A 173 -16.18 -14.57 -7.07
CA GLN A 173 -16.72 -15.05 -8.32
C GLN A 173 -15.94 -14.53 -9.52
N GLY A 174 -15.30 -15.43 -10.28
CA GLY A 174 -14.59 -15.08 -11.50
C GLY A 174 -13.48 -14.07 -11.34
N ALA A 175 -13.02 -13.85 -10.11
CA ALA A 175 -12.06 -12.81 -9.77
C ALA A 175 -10.67 -13.02 -10.38
N TYR A 176 -10.37 -14.25 -10.84
CA TYR A 176 -9.08 -14.57 -11.45
C TYR A 176 -9.25 -14.97 -12.91
N ILE A 177 -8.18 -14.76 -13.67
CA ILE A 177 -8.08 -15.15 -15.07
C ILE A 177 -7.10 -16.30 -15.16
N GLY A 178 -7.60 -17.49 -15.46
CA GLY A 178 -6.80 -18.69 -15.70
C GLY A 178 -6.21 -18.68 -17.10
N ILE A 179 -4.91 -18.94 -17.22
CA ILE A 179 -4.16 -19.04 -18.48
C ILE A 179 -3.21 -20.22 -18.44
N THR A 180 -2.70 -20.62 -19.61
CA THR A 180 -1.65 -21.64 -19.75
C THR A 180 -0.26 -21.08 -19.51
N GLU A 181 0.74 -21.96 -19.29
CA GLU A 181 2.15 -21.57 -19.27
C GLU A 181 2.60 -20.96 -20.61
N ASP A 182 2.10 -21.50 -21.73
CA ASP A 182 2.39 -20.98 -23.07
C ASP A 182 1.82 -19.57 -23.27
N THR A 183 0.60 -19.30 -22.79
CA THR A 183 0.01 -17.95 -22.79
C THR A 183 0.84 -16.99 -21.94
N TYR A 184 1.24 -17.39 -20.73
CA TYR A 184 2.11 -16.59 -19.87
C TYR A 184 3.42 -16.22 -20.56
N ARG A 185 4.07 -17.21 -21.23
CA ARG A 185 5.31 -17.00 -21.97
C ARG A 185 5.10 -16.02 -23.12
N SER A 186 4.04 -16.21 -23.90
CA SER A 186 3.69 -15.35 -25.03
C SER A 186 3.42 -13.91 -24.61
N LEU A 187 2.71 -13.68 -23.51
CA LEU A 187 2.46 -12.34 -22.95
C LEU A 187 3.77 -11.66 -22.54
N LYS A 188 4.68 -12.38 -21.88
CA LYS A 188 6.00 -11.85 -21.52
C LYS A 188 6.84 -11.48 -22.74
N GLU A 189 6.85 -12.34 -23.75
CA GLU A 189 7.58 -12.12 -25.01
C GLU A 189 7.03 -10.90 -25.76
N ALA A 190 5.71 -10.73 -25.81
CA ALA A 190 5.06 -9.57 -26.44
C ALA A 190 5.49 -8.25 -25.80
N LEU A 191 5.75 -8.24 -24.49
CA LEU A 191 6.25 -7.07 -23.75
C LEU A 191 7.79 -6.95 -23.81
N GLY A 192 8.49 -7.86 -24.48
CA GLY A 192 9.96 -7.89 -24.54
C GLY A 192 10.62 -8.33 -23.22
N GLU A 193 9.88 -8.98 -22.36
CA GLU A 193 10.35 -9.46 -21.07
C GLU A 193 10.76 -10.93 -21.09
N LYS A 194 11.57 -11.33 -20.13
CA LYS A 194 11.93 -12.74 -19.98
C LYS A 194 10.89 -13.46 -19.14
N SER A 195 10.29 -14.49 -19.72
CA SER A 195 9.44 -15.43 -18.97
C SER A 195 10.28 -16.32 -18.06
N LYS A 196 9.66 -16.77 -16.97
CA LYS A 196 10.20 -17.86 -16.13
C LYS A 196 9.77 -19.20 -16.72
N ASP A 197 10.64 -20.17 -16.62
CA ASP A 197 10.29 -21.57 -16.91
C ASP A 197 9.60 -22.13 -15.66
N LEU A 198 8.29 -22.34 -15.74
CA LEU A 198 7.48 -22.66 -14.56
C LEU A 198 7.39 -24.17 -14.32
N ASP A 199 7.28 -24.98 -15.38
CA ASP A 199 7.15 -26.47 -15.36
C ASP A 199 6.11 -26.93 -14.30
N LEU A 200 4.89 -26.40 -14.41
CA LEU A 200 3.80 -26.63 -13.46
C LEU A 200 3.20 -28.04 -13.65
N LYS A 201 2.87 -28.68 -12.53
CA LYS A 201 2.16 -29.95 -12.49
C LYS A 201 0.71 -29.73 -12.14
N ASP A 202 -0.12 -30.75 -12.39
CA ASP A 202 -1.50 -30.76 -11.94
C ASP A 202 -1.62 -30.40 -10.45
N GLY A 203 -2.49 -29.44 -10.14
CA GLY A 203 -2.67 -28.91 -8.80
C GLY A 203 -1.60 -27.91 -8.35
N GLU A 204 -0.66 -27.51 -9.23
CA GLU A 204 0.29 -26.43 -8.97
C GLU A 204 -0.09 -25.20 -9.80
N ILE A 205 0.05 -24.00 -9.21
CA ILE A 205 -0.25 -22.74 -9.86
C ILE A 205 0.89 -21.73 -9.66
N TYR A 206 0.96 -20.78 -10.59
CA TYR A 206 1.78 -19.58 -10.46
C TYR A 206 0.90 -18.35 -10.62
N THR A 207 1.02 -17.36 -9.72
CA THR A 207 0.13 -16.19 -9.69
C THR A 207 0.86 -14.94 -10.18
N VAL A 208 0.26 -14.24 -11.15
CA VAL A 208 0.73 -12.93 -11.62
C VAL A 208 -0.28 -11.86 -11.22
N TYR A 209 0.12 -11.06 -10.23
CA TYR A 209 -0.70 -9.94 -9.76
C TYR A 209 -0.62 -8.78 -10.76
N GLN A 210 -1.74 -8.44 -11.38
CA GLN A 210 -1.86 -7.35 -12.35
C GLN A 210 -1.84 -6.00 -11.63
N GLN A 211 -0.74 -5.70 -10.99
CA GLN A 211 -0.52 -4.49 -10.21
C GLN A 211 0.90 -3.97 -10.43
N ASN A 212 1.06 -2.68 -10.33
CA ASN A 212 2.36 -2.03 -10.25
C ASN A 212 2.47 -1.13 -9.02
N VAL A 213 3.55 -0.39 -8.92
CA VAL A 213 3.80 0.54 -7.80
C VAL A 213 2.81 1.69 -7.73
N SER A 214 1.99 1.89 -8.77
CA SER A 214 0.96 2.93 -8.81
C SER A 214 -0.21 2.65 -7.87
N MET A 215 -0.42 1.41 -7.49
CA MET A 215 -1.48 1.05 -6.54
C MET A 215 -1.05 1.38 -5.11
N PRO A 216 -1.64 2.41 -4.48
CA PRO A 216 -1.06 3.00 -3.27
C PRO A 216 -1.16 2.13 -2.02
N SER A 217 -1.97 1.09 -1.98
CA SER A 217 -2.37 0.55 -0.68
C SER A 217 -2.35 -0.95 -0.50
N ARG A 218 -2.05 -1.77 -1.51
CA ARG A 218 -2.29 -3.19 -1.36
C ARG A 218 -1.03 -4.03 -1.38
N SER A 219 -0.90 -4.89 -0.37
CA SER A 219 0.17 -5.88 -0.29
C SER A 219 -0.15 -7.08 -1.17
N LEU A 220 0.89 -7.79 -1.63
CA LEU A 220 0.75 -9.05 -2.36
C LEU A 220 0.07 -10.17 -1.54
N ASP A 221 -0.12 -9.97 -0.25
CA ASP A 221 -0.77 -10.93 0.65
C ASP A 221 -2.30 -10.95 0.55
N TYR A 222 -2.86 -10.33 -0.51
CA TYR A 222 -4.31 -10.32 -0.74
C TYR A 222 -4.89 -11.68 -1.06
N SER A 223 -4.10 -12.59 -1.56
CA SER A 223 -4.54 -13.98 -1.60
C SER A 223 -4.65 -14.53 -0.19
N GLY A 224 -5.61 -14.15 0.60
CA GLY A 224 -5.85 -14.57 2.00
C GLY A 224 -5.71 -16.07 2.30
N SER A 225 -4.95 -16.75 1.53
CA SER A 225 -4.78 -18.19 1.54
C SER A 225 -3.73 -18.66 2.50
N ARG A 226 -3.88 -18.33 3.77
CA ARG A 226 -3.36 -19.23 4.80
C ARG A 226 -4.04 -20.60 4.77
N THR A 227 -5.08 -20.77 3.95
CA THR A 227 -5.93 -21.98 3.92
C THR A 227 -5.78 -22.81 2.63
N GLY A 228 -4.80 -22.50 1.77
CA GLY A 228 -4.66 -23.11 0.45
C GLY A 228 -5.50 -22.41 -0.61
N ASN A 229 -4.98 -22.33 -1.83
CA ASN A 229 -5.68 -21.74 -2.96
C ASN A 229 -6.73 -22.74 -3.44
N TYR A 230 -7.94 -22.59 -2.95
CA TYR A 230 -9.09 -23.39 -3.41
C TYR A 230 -9.72 -22.68 -4.59
N LEU A 231 -9.50 -23.23 -5.78
CA LEU A 231 -9.90 -22.65 -7.04
C LEU A 231 -10.93 -23.52 -7.74
N ARG A 232 -11.76 -22.89 -8.55
CA ARG A 232 -12.73 -23.54 -9.41
C ARG A 232 -12.80 -22.78 -10.74
N PHE A 233 -12.76 -23.51 -11.85
CA PHE A 233 -13.02 -22.95 -13.17
C PHE A 233 -14.46 -22.51 -13.31
N GLY A 234 -14.69 -21.34 -13.91
CA GLY A 234 -15.98 -20.71 -14.12
C GLY A 234 -16.36 -19.68 -13.06
N GLN A 235 -17.58 -19.18 -13.16
CA GLN A 235 -18.13 -18.09 -12.34
C GLN A 235 -19.34 -18.57 -11.52
N PRO A 236 -19.14 -19.31 -10.43
CA PRO A 236 -20.26 -19.70 -9.58
C PRO A 236 -20.86 -18.49 -8.87
N LEU A 237 -22.19 -18.39 -8.87
CA LEU A 237 -22.92 -17.20 -8.40
C LEU A 237 -23.14 -17.11 -6.88
N PHE A 238 -22.89 -18.18 -6.09
CA PHE A 238 -23.41 -18.21 -4.73
C PHE A 238 -22.44 -18.62 -3.65
N TYR A 239 -22.83 -18.30 -2.41
CA TYR A 239 -22.23 -18.80 -1.19
C TYR A 239 -22.44 -20.30 -1.06
N TYR A 240 -21.36 -21.03 -0.83
CA TYR A 240 -21.43 -22.48 -0.60
C TYR A 240 -21.32 -22.78 0.88
N SER A 241 -21.97 -23.87 1.32
CA SER A 241 -21.74 -24.36 2.66
C SER A 241 -20.29 -24.82 2.83
N VAL A 242 -19.75 -24.63 4.04
CA VAL A 242 -18.36 -25.05 4.35
C VAL A 242 -18.14 -26.54 4.05
N ASP A 243 -19.18 -27.34 4.23
CA ASP A 243 -19.10 -28.79 4.05
C ASP A 243 -18.93 -29.19 2.56
N ARG A 244 -19.44 -28.36 1.63
CA ARG A 244 -19.31 -28.58 0.16
C ARG A 244 -18.04 -27.98 -0.45
N LYS A 245 -17.28 -27.20 0.33
CA LYS A 245 -16.07 -26.53 -0.14
C LYS A 245 -15.10 -27.47 -0.87
N HIS A 246 -14.85 -28.64 -0.30
CA HIS A 246 -13.91 -29.63 -0.83
C HIS A 246 -14.43 -30.39 -2.04
N GLU A 247 -15.76 -30.41 -2.25
CA GLU A 247 -16.36 -31.04 -3.41
C GLU A 247 -16.32 -30.14 -4.65
N LEU A 248 -16.45 -28.84 -4.43
CA LEU A 248 -16.63 -27.87 -5.50
C LEU A 248 -15.33 -27.13 -5.88
N PHE A 249 -14.43 -26.92 -4.92
CA PHE A 249 -13.17 -26.19 -5.11
C PHE A 249 -11.99 -27.12 -4.87
N GLN A 250 -11.06 -27.12 -5.81
CA GLN A 250 -9.83 -27.90 -5.70
C GLN A 250 -8.73 -27.07 -5.04
N GLY A 251 -7.99 -27.65 -4.12
CA GLY A 251 -6.84 -27.02 -3.48
C GLY A 251 -5.63 -27.07 -4.43
N HIS A 252 -5.03 -25.91 -4.67
CA HIS A 252 -3.84 -25.76 -5.50
C HIS A 252 -2.66 -25.30 -4.67
N LYS A 253 -1.48 -25.79 -5.02
CA LYS A 253 -0.21 -25.36 -4.41
C LYS A 253 0.37 -24.22 -5.24
N GLU A 254 0.47 -23.02 -4.66
CA GLU A 254 1.17 -21.91 -5.28
C GLU A 254 2.68 -22.17 -5.25
N THR A 255 3.29 -22.33 -6.42
CA THR A 255 4.73 -22.56 -6.58
C THR A 255 5.53 -21.28 -6.56
N GLY A 256 4.88 -20.17 -6.92
CA GLY A 256 5.47 -18.84 -6.92
C GLY A 256 4.49 -17.77 -7.33
N ARG A 257 4.94 -16.54 -7.19
CA ARG A 257 4.15 -15.36 -7.56
C ARG A 257 5.04 -14.25 -8.08
N GLU A 258 4.46 -13.37 -8.87
CA GLU A 258 5.09 -12.12 -9.27
C GLU A 258 4.05 -10.99 -9.39
N ARG A 259 4.55 -9.77 -9.48
CA ARG A 259 3.73 -8.59 -9.77
C ARG A 259 4.17 -8.05 -11.10
N ASP A 260 3.23 -7.97 -12.02
CA ASP A 260 3.47 -7.46 -13.36
C ASP A 260 2.17 -7.04 -14.04
N LEU A 261 2.23 -6.11 -14.98
CA LEU A 261 1.11 -5.67 -15.79
C LEU A 261 1.16 -6.34 -17.17
N LEU A 262 0.86 -7.64 -17.24
CA LEU A 262 0.91 -8.37 -18.50
C LEU A 262 -0.25 -8.02 -19.44
N ILE A 263 -1.42 -7.73 -18.88
CA ILE A 263 -2.61 -7.39 -19.65
C ILE A 263 -3.24 -6.05 -19.25
N GLY A 264 -2.90 -5.52 -18.10
CA GLY A 264 -3.41 -4.25 -17.58
C GLY A 264 -3.89 -4.32 -16.14
N MET A 265 -4.39 -3.20 -15.61
CA MET A 265 -4.96 -3.12 -14.25
C MET A 265 -6.47 -3.32 -14.30
N LEU A 266 -6.91 -4.53 -14.34
CA LEU A 266 -8.31 -4.89 -14.35
C LEU A 266 -8.90 -4.82 -12.94
N GLY A 267 -10.18 -4.51 -12.80
CA GLY A 267 -10.87 -4.50 -11.51
C GLY A 267 -10.17 -3.66 -10.44
N GLU A 268 -9.64 -2.49 -10.79
CA GLU A 268 -8.81 -1.64 -9.91
C GLU A 268 -7.50 -2.32 -9.43
N GLY A 269 -7.09 -3.42 -10.06
CA GLY A 269 -5.92 -4.21 -9.69
C GLY A 269 -6.06 -5.00 -8.38
N GLU A 270 -7.26 -5.07 -7.81
CA GLU A 270 -7.52 -5.76 -6.55
C GLU A 270 -7.86 -7.22 -6.73
N GLN A 271 -8.51 -7.49 -7.83
CA GLN A 271 -9.01 -8.78 -8.26
C GLN A 271 -8.43 -9.05 -9.64
N GLU A 272 -8.91 -10.03 -10.33
CA GLU A 272 -8.52 -10.32 -11.71
C GLU A 272 -7.03 -10.53 -11.93
N HIS A 273 -6.40 -11.23 -11.00
CA HIS A 273 -5.03 -11.69 -11.19
C HIS A 273 -4.97 -12.79 -12.23
N LEU A 274 -3.84 -12.92 -12.92
CA LEU A 274 -3.59 -14.08 -13.75
C LEU A 274 -3.16 -15.27 -12.88
N VAL A 275 -3.80 -16.40 -13.07
CA VAL A 275 -3.42 -17.67 -12.48
C VAL A 275 -2.97 -18.58 -13.61
N VAL A 276 -1.70 -18.92 -13.60
CA VAL A 276 -1.09 -19.82 -14.58
C VAL A 276 -1.24 -21.24 -14.07
N PHE A 277 -1.84 -22.09 -14.89
CA PHE A 277 -2.02 -23.52 -14.66
C PHE A 277 -1.11 -24.33 -15.59
N SER A 278 -0.88 -25.61 -15.25
CA SER A 278 -0.31 -26.53 -16.22
C SER A 278 -1.20 -26.62 -17.46
N ASP A 279 -0.61 -26.83 -18.63
CA ASP A 279 -1.37 -26.90 -19.89
C ASP A 279 -2.45 -27.99 -19.86
N GLU A 280 -2.16 -29.15 -19.25
CA GLU A 280 -3.11 -30.26 -19.12
C GLU A 280 -4.30 -29.92 -18.21
N GLU A 281 -4.07 -29.26 -17.09
CA GLU A 281 -5.13 -28.88 -16.16
C GLU A 281 -6.01 -27.78 -16.76
N PHE A 282 -5.37 -26.78 -17.36
CA PHE A 282 -6.07 -25.70 -18.06
C PHE A 282 -6.99 -26.26 -19.15
N GLU A 283 -6.50 -27.13 -20.02
CA GLU A 283 -7.28 -27.68 -21.15
C GLU A 283 -8.52 -28.46 -20.67
N ARG A 284 -8.39 -29.20 -19.58
CA ARG A 284 -9.56 -29.87 -18.96
C ARG A 284 -10.59 -28.86 -18.46
N GLY A 285 -10.16 -27.80 -17.81
CA GLY A 285 -11.03 -26.72 -17.32
C GLY A 285 -11.67 -25.95 -18.47
N TYR A 286 -10.88 -25.56 -19.46
CA TYR A 286 -11.30 -24.85 -20.64
C TYR A 286 -12.36 -25.58 -21.45
N THR A 287 -12.14 -26.86 -21.74
CA THR A 287 -13.11 -27.71 -22.45
C THR A 287 -14.42 -27.80 -21.69
N LYS A 288 -14.36 -28.01 -20.37
CA LYS A 288 -15.55 -28.07 -19.52
C LYS A 288 -16.36 -26.77 -19.52
N ILE A 289 -15.69 -25.62 -19.48
CA ILE A 289 -16.36 -24.31 -19.55
C ILE A 289 -17.03 -24.10 -20.90
N ARG A 290 -16.39 -24.48 -21.99
CA ARG A 290 -16.97 -24.38 -23.34
C ARG A 290 -18.23 -25.24 -23.48
N GLU A 291 -18.19 -26.50 -23.01
CA GLU A 291 -19.36 -27.38 -22.98
C GLU A 291 -20.51 -26.77 -22.15
N LYS A 292 -20.20 -26.16 -20.99
CA LYS A 292 -21.19 -25.50 -20.15
C LYS A 292 -21.76 -24.21 -20.78
N ASN A 293 -20.92 -23.43 -21.47
CA ASN A 293 -21.40 -22.28 -22.24
C ASN A 293 -22.41 -22.71 -23.33
N GLU A 294 -22.14 -23.78 -24.05
CA GLU A 294 -23.06 -24.31 -25.06
C GLU A 294 -24.42 -24.75 -24.47
N GLU A 295 -24.40 -25.33 -23.27
CA GLU A 295 -25.61 -25.79 -22.58
C GLU A 295 -26.41 -24.61 -21.98
N ASN A 296 -25.76 -23.68 -21.29
CA ASN A 296 -26.42 -22.71 -20.41
C ASN A 296 -26.72 -21.38 -21.09
N LEU A 297 -25.84 -20.85 -21.97
CA LEU A 297 -26.05 -19.52 -22.56
C LEU A 297 -27.37 -19.38 -23.33
N PRO A 298 -27.81 -20.33 -24.12
CA PRO A 298 -29.12 -20.22 -24.78
C PRO A 298 -30.28 -20.10 -23.79
N ILE A 299 -30.22 -20.85 -22.68
CA ILE A 299 -31.24 -20.83 -21.63
C ILE A 299 -31.24 -19.51 -20.89
N LEU A 300 -30.06 -18.99 -20.56
CA LEU A 300 -29.88 -17.73 -19.80
C LEU A 300 -30.31 -16.52 -20.64
N ARG A 301 -30.04 -16.51 -21.94
CA ARG A 301 -30.47 -15.41 -22.85
C ARG A 301 -31.97 -15.30 -23.04
N GLU A 302 -32.70 -16.42 -22.94
CA GLU A 302 -34.16 -16.45 -23.10
C GLU A 302 -34.90 -16.03 -21.81
N LYS A 303 -34.24 -16.00 -20.66
CA LYS A 303 -34.88 -15.72 -19.37
C LYS A 303 -34.81 -14.24 -19.01
N GLU A 304 -35.91 -13.72 -18.45
CA GLU A 304 -35.87 -12.43 -17.77
C GLU A 304 -35.00 -12.50 -16.52
N GLU A 305 -34.48 -11.37 -16.07
CA GLU A 305 -33.50 -11.22 -15.00
C GLU A 305 -33.84 -12.03 -13.73
N LEU A 306 -35.04 -11.83 -13.19
CA LEU A 306 -35.53 -12.58 -12.02
C LEU A 306 -35.64 -14.09 -12.25
N ALA A 307 -36.05 -14.52 -13.44
CA ALA A 307 -36.14 -15.93 -13.78
C ALA A 307 -34.75 -16.53 -14.03
N ARG A 308 -33.80 -15.72 -14.44
CA ARG A 308 -32.38 -16.09 -14.57
C ARG A 308 -31.77 -16.37 -13.21
N GLU A 309 -31.93 -15.44 -12.25
CA GLU A 309 -31.47 -15.64 -10.87
C GLU A 309 -32.04 -16.91 -10.24
N GLN A 310 -33.35 -17.12 -10.37
CA GLN A 310 -34.00 -18.29 -9.83
C GLN A 310 -33.47 -19.59 -10.48
N TYR A 311 -33.27 -19.59 -11.79
CA TYR A 311 -32.70 -20.72 -12.51
C TYR A 311 -31.30 -21.06 -12.02
N LEU A 312 -30.46 -20.07 -11.83
CA LEU A 312 -29.11 -20.25 -11.34
C LEU A 312 -29.09 -20.77 -9.89
N MET A 313 -30.01 -20.28 -9.04
CA MET A 313 -30.17 -20.76 -7.66
C MET A 313 -30.60 -22.25 -7.62
N GLU A 314 -31.51 -22.65 -8.51
CA GLU A 314 -31.98 -24.05 -8.58
C GLU A 314 -30.93 -25.00 -9.15
N HIS A 315 -29.91 -24.45 -9.86
CA HIS A 315 -28.86 -25.24 -10.52
C HIS A 315 -27.49 -24.91 -9.97
N GLU A 316 -27.37 -24.73 -8.65
CA GLU A 316 -26.13 -24.39 -7.94
C GLU A 316 -24.87 -25.17 -8.34
N ASP A 317 -25.06 -26.46 -8.72
CA ASP A 317 -23.98 -27.35 -9.11
C ASP A 317 -23.52 -27.14 -10.55
N ASN A 318 -24.30 -26.44 -11.35
CA ASN A 318 -23.90 -26.07 -12.68
C ASN A 318 -22.97 -24.85 -12.55
N LEU A 319 -21.74 -25.04 -12.98
CA LEU A 319 -20.86 -23.94 -13.22
C LEU A 319 -21.55 -23.00 -14.17
N THR A 320 -21.66 -21.76 -13.74
CA THR A 320 -21.95 -20.74 -14.69
C THR A 320 -20.82 -20.67 -15.69
N ASP A 321 -21.22 -20.42 -16.88
CA ASP A 321 -20.41 -20.01 -18.00
C ASP A 321 -19.33 -18.97 -17.63
N GLY A 322 -18.52 -18.68 -18.58
CA GLY A 322 -17.48 -17.65 -18.51
C GLY A 322 -16.84 -17.45 -19.89
N PRO A 323 -16.27 -16.29 -20.15
CA PRO A 323 -15.53 -16.05 -21.39
C PRO A 323 -14.35 -17.00 -21.50
N THR A 324 -14.03 -17.38 -22.74
CA THR A 324 -13.00 -18.36 -23.07
C THR A 324 -11.87 -17.79 -23.90
N ASN A 325 -12.00 -16.52 -24.35
CA ASN A 325 -11.02 -15.85 -25.16
C ASN A 325 -10.62 -14.52 -24.49
N LEU A 326 -9.34 -14.35 -24.22
CA LEU A 326 -8.73 -13.09 -23.84
C LEU A 326 -8.24 -12.40 -25.11
N ILE A 327 -8.72 -11.21 -25.37
CA ILE A 327 -8.36 -10.45 -26.55
C ILE A 327 -7.75 -9.11 -26.13
N LEU A 328 -6.52 -8.86 -26.61
CA LEU A 328 -5.73 -7.68 -26.33
C LEU A 328 -5.67 -6.85 -27.61
N TRP A 329 -6.02 -5.58 -27.50
CA TRP A 329 -6.21 -4.70 -28.66
C TRP A 329 -5.26 -3.52 -28.59
N ASP A 330 -4.56 -3.28 -29.68
CA ASP A 330 -3.88 -2.02 -29.96
C ASP A 330 -4.67 -1.28 -31.03
N VAL A 331 -5.19 -0.11 -30.67
CA VAL A 331 -6.16 0.63 -31.49
C VAL A 331 -5.63 2.02 -31.81
N PRO A 332 -5.66 2.47 -33.11
CA PRO A 332 -5.35 3.85 -33.45
C PRO A 332 -6.25 4.83 -32.70
N LYS A 333 -5.67 5.93 -32.20
CA LYS A 333 -6.40 6.93 -31.38
C LYS A 333 -7.68 7.47 -32.04
N GLU A 334 -7.65 7.60 -33.35
CA GLU A 334 -8.77 8.12 -34.13
C GLU A 334 -9.96 7.17 -34.18
N GLN A 335 -9.75 5.88 -33.95
CA GLN A 335 -10.77 4.84 -33.99
C GLN A 335 -11.13 4.29 -32.61
N TYR A 336 -10.42 4.74 -31.55
CA TYR A 336 -10.53 4.17 -30.22
C TYR A 336 -11.98 4.19 -29.67
N ASP A 337 -12.63 5.34 -29.69
CA ASP A 337 -14.00 5.49 -29.16
C ASP A 337 -15.02 4.65 -29.95
N ASP A 338 -14.84 4.56 -31.26
CA ASP A 338 -15.71 3.78 -32.14
C ASP A 338 -15.55 2.27 -31.87
N VAL A 339 -14.32 1.79 -31.65
CA VAL A 339 -14.03 0.40 -31.31
C VAL A 339 -14.58 0.06 -29.93
N VAL A 340 -14.39 0.93 -28.93
CA VAL A 340 -14.97 0.73 -27.59
C VAL A 340 -16.48 0.63 -27.65
N LEU A 341 -17.13 1.53 -28.41
CA LEU A 341 -18.58 1.50 -28.61
C LEU A 341 -19.04 0.23 -29.35
N ALA A 342 -18.29 -0.19 -30.37
CA ALA A 342 -18.60 -1.42 -31.12
C ALA A 342 -18.48 -2.70 -30.27
N LEU A 343 -17.64 -2.66 -29.23
CA LEU A 343 -17.45 -3.79 -28.29
C LEU A 343 -18.35 -3.72 -27.05
N SER A 344 -19.15 -2.67 -26.87
CA SER A 344 -20.00 -2.49 -25.67
C SER A 344 -20.98 -3.65 -25.41
N PHE A 345 -21.37 -4.36 -26.47
CA PHE A 345 -22.23 -5.53 -26.34
C PHE A 345 -21.66 -6.64 -25.47
N LEU A 346 -20.33 -6.68 -25.26
CA LEU A 346 -19.69 -7.66 -24.38
C LEU A 346 -20.10 -7.47 -22.91
N GLU A 347 -20.49 -6.25 -22.53
CA GLU A 347 -21.03 -5.93 -21.21
C GLU A 347 -22.57 -6.02 -21.17
N GLU A 348 -23.24 -5.61 -22.27
CA GLU A 348 -24.70 -5.52 -22.33
C GLU A 348 -25.36 -6.88 -22.49
N ASP A 349 -24.80 -7.75 -23.35
CA ASP A 349 -25.37 -9.07 -23.65
C ASP A 349 -24.99 -10.13 -22.61
N HIS A 350 -23.89 -9.91 -21.90
CA HIS A 350 -23.42 -10.77 -20.82
C HIS A 350 -23.25 -9.94 -19.55
N PRO A 351 -24.33 -9.46 -18.93
CA PRO A 351 -24.20 -8.89 -17.61
C PRO A 351 -23.69 -10.00 -16.71
N ILE A 352 -22.41 -9.99 -16.45
CA ILE A 352 -21.82 -10.77 -15.36
C ILE A 352 -22.60 -10.32 -14.15
N ASP A 353 -23.22 -11.28 -13.45
CA ASP A 353 -24.06 -10.95 -12.32
C ASP A 353 -23.25 -10.17 -11.30
N ARG A 354 -23.39 -8.86 -11.38
CA ARG A 354 -22.76 -7.86 -10.51
C ARG A 354 -23.33 -7.87 -9.10
N LEU A 355 -24.17 -8.86 -8.77
CA LEU A 355 -24.84 -8.97 -7.48
C LEU A 355 -23.89 -8.93 -6.29
N PHE A 356 -22.62 -9.33 -6.48
CA PHE A 356 -21.65 -9.40 -5.40
C PHE A 356 -20.33 -8.69 -5.68
N ASP A 357 -19.99 -8.41 -6.94
CA ASP A 357 -18.77 -7.69 -7.29
C ASP A 357 -18.91 -6.92 -8.62
N GLU A 358 -19.19 -5.63 -8.51
CA GLU A 358 -19.37 -4.72 -9.64
C GLU A 358 -18.06 -4.47 -10.43
N ARG A 359 -16.93 -5.02 -9.98
CA ARG A 359 -15.60 -4.73 -10.52
C ARG A 359 -15.11 -5.73 -11.56
N VAL A 360 -15.80 -6.84 -11.71
CA VAL A 360 -15.48 -7.86 -12.72
C VAL A 360 -16.29 -7.59 -13.98
N GLY A 361 -15.63 -7.40 -15.12
CA GLY A 361 -16.25 -7.09 -16.40
C GLY A 361 -15.70 -7.93 -17.55
N ASN A 362 -16.21 -7.73 -18.76
CA ASN A 362 -15.72 -8.36 -19.99
C ASN A 362 -15.03 -7.37 -20.93
N LEU A 363 -15.14 -6.07 -20.69
CA LEU A 363 -14.53 -5.02 -21.50
C LEU A 363 -13.82 -4.00 -20.62
N TYR A 364 -12.54 -3.81 -20.86
CA TYR A 364 -11.68 -2.90 -20.09
C TYR A 364 -10.97 -1.93 -21.03
N PRO A 365 -11.60 -0.79 -21.38
CA PRO A 365 -10.97 0.28 -22.12
C PRO A 365 -9.90 0.98 -21.28
N LYS A 366 -8.77 1.32 -21.89
CA LYS A 366 -7.63 1.98 -21.23
C LYS A 366 -8.01 3.27 -20.51
N ASP A 367 -8.83 4.10 -21.13
CA ASP A 367 -9.27 5.36 -20.55
C ASP A 367 -10.10 5.15 -19.26
N GLN A 368 -10.92 4.12 -19.22
CA GLN A 368 -11.68 3.77 -18.03
C GLN A 368 -10.72 3.30 -16.91
N MET A 369 -9.77 2.42 -17.23
CA MET A 369 -8.75 1.96 -16.29
C MET A 369 -7.94 3.13 -15.72
N ILE A 370 -7.51 4.06 -16.58
CA ILE A 370 -6.75 5.26 -16.19
C ILE A 370 -7.60 6.16 -15.29
N THR A 371 -8.86 6.40 -15.65
CA THR A 371 -9.75 7.30 -14.90
C THR A 371 -9.97 6.76 -13.50
N THR A 372 -10.29 5.47 -13.37
CA THR A 372 -10.49 4.81 -12.07
C THR A 372 -9.25 4.93 -11.18
N VAL A 373 -8.07 4.58 -11.71
CA VAL A 373 -6.80 4.69 -10.96
C VAL A 373 -6.46 6.13 -10.61
N ARG A 374 -6.70 7.07 -11.52
CA ARG A 374 -6.43 8.49 -11.29
C ARG A 374 -7.33 9.09 -10.23
N GLU A 375 -8.62 8.83 -10.28
CA GLU A 375 -9.58 9.34 -9.29
C GLU A 375 -9.26 8.84 -7.90
N PHE A 376 -8.96 7.57 -7.76
CA PHE A 376 -8.53 6.97 -6.50
C PHE A 376 -7.24 7.62 -5.98
N ASN A 377 -6.19 7.69 -6.81
CA ASN A 377 -4.90 8.24 -6.41
C ASN A 377 -4.96 9.74 -6.08
N VAL A 378 -5.70 10.53 -6.84
CA VAL A 378 -5.83 11.98 -6.61
C VAL A 378 -6.61 12.26 -5.32
N GLY A 379 -7.68 11.51 -5.06
CA GLY A 379 -8.46 11.62 -3.83
C GLY A 379 -7.63 11.32 -2.59
N ASP A 380 -6.97 10.18 -2.58
CA ASP A 380 -6.09 9.75 -1.48
C ASP A 380 -4.92 10.72 -1.27
N MET A 381 -4.27 11.15 -2.35
CA MET A 381 -3.16 12.10 -2.29
C MET A 381 -3.59 13.45 -1.71
N ALA A 382 -4.78 13.94 -2.07
CA ALA A 382 -5.32 15.18 -1.54
C ALA A 382 -5.61 15.07 -0.03
N ILE A 383 -6.24 13.98 0.42
CA ILE A 383 -6.52 13.71 1.83
C ILE A 383 -5.22 13.65 2.64
N GLN A 384 -4.24 12.89 2.16
CA GLN A 384 -2.94 12.73 2.80
C GLN A 384 -2.17 14.06 2.88
N ALA A 385 -2.19 14.85 1.80
CA ALA A 385 -1.54 16.17 1.80
C ALA A 385 -2.18 17.12 2.81
N VAL A 386 -3.50 17.14 2.93
CA VAL A 386 -4.22 17.94 3.93
C VAL A 386 -3.90 17.46 5.34
N ALA A 387 -3.93 16.15 5.59
CA ALA A 387 -3.60 15.59 6.89
C ALA A 387 -2.14 15.92 7.31
N ALA A 388 -1.18 15.75 6.40
CA ALA A 388 0.22 16.12 6.63
C ALA A 388 0.37 17.63 6.93
N ALA A 389 -0.34 18.49 6.21
CA ALA A 389 -0.31 19.93 6.45
C ALA A 389 -0.88 20.30 7.83
N LEU A 390 -2.01 19.70 8.23
CA LEU A 390 -2.61 19.89 9.55
C LEU A 390 -1.68 19.43 10.68
N LEU A 391 -1.06 18.28 10.54
CA LEU A 391 -0.08 17.75 11.50
C LEU A 391 1.15 18.64 11.58
N PHE A 392 1.63 19.16 10.45
CA PHE A 392 2.72 20.11 10.41
C PHE A 392 2.37 21.40 11.18
N VAL A 393 1.19 21.99 10.93
CA VAL A 393 0.69 23.17 11.64
C VAL A 393 0.55 22.90 13.14
N PHE A 394 0.02 21.75 13.51
CA PHE A 394 -0.05 21.31 14.92
C PHE A 394 1.35 21.27 15.56
N GLY A 395 2.32 20.71 14.86
CA GLY A 395 3.71 20.70 15.32
C GLY A 395 4.31 22.10 15.49
N LEU A 396 4.07 23.03 14.54
CA LEU A 396 4.47 24.43 14.68
C LEU A 396 3.89 25.08 15.94
N PHE A 397 2.60 24.87 16.18
CA PHE A 397 1.92 25.36 17.39
C PHE A 397 2.51 24.76 18.66
N GLN A 398 2.84 23.48 18.64
CA GLN A 398 3.43 22.78 19.77
C GLN A 398 4.81 23.34 20.14
N ILE A 399 5.68 23.62 19.16
CA ILE A 399 6.97 24.28 19.40
C ILE A 399 6.76 25.72 19.89
N TYR A 400 5.82 26.45 19.29
CA TYR A 400 5.48 27.79 19.74
C TYR A 400 5.07 27.82 21.22
N SER A 401 4.10 26.99 21.60
CA SER A 401 3.60 26.90 22.97
C SER A 401 4.68 26.50 23.98
N LYS A 402 5.53 25.52 23.61
CA LYS A 402 6.68 25.14 24.44
C LYS A 402 7.65 26.32 24.63
N THR A 403 8.05 26.94 23.55
CA THR A 403 9.06 27.99 23.54
C THR A 403 8.58 29.20 24.29
N GLU A 404 7.32 29.63 24.13
CA GLU A 404 6.72 30.72 24.92
C GLU A 404 6.64 30.36 26.41
N SER A 405 6.25 29.14 26.77
CA SER A 405 6.20 28.70 28.17
C SER A 405 7.58 28.67 28.86
N GLU A 406 8.64 28.58 28.09
CA GLU A 406 10.03 28.54 28.57
C GLU A 406 10.74 29.90 28.44
N ALA A 407 10.16 30.86 27.72
CA ALA A 407 10.78 32.11 27.39
C ALA A 407 11.22 32.92 28.64
N ALA A 408 10.38 32.97 29.68
CA ALA A 408 10.73 33.68 30.94
C ALA A 408 11.96 33.06 31.61
N ALA A 409 12.00 31.74 31.72
CA ALA A 409 13.12 31.02 32.34
C ALA A 409 14.41 31.11 31.51
N ILE A 410 14.31 31.13 30.17
CA ILE A 410 15.46 31.34 29.28
C ILE A 410 16.00 32.75 29.44
N ARG A 411 15.13 33.75 29.61
CA ARG A 411 15.53 35.17 29.85
C ARG A 411 16.24 35.33 31.19
N GLU A 412 15.69 34.75 32.25
CA GLU A 412 16.28 34.76 33.57
C GLU A 412 17.66 34.12 33.61
N GLN A 413 17.81 33.01 32.94
CA GLN A 413 19.11 32.36 32.77
C GLN A 413 20.09 33.20 31.96
N ASP A 414 19.66 33.86 30.90
CA ASP A 414 20.49 34.73 30.08
C ASP A 414 21.00 35.92 30.91
N LEU A 415 20.13 36.56 31.71
CA LEU A 415 20.51 37.67 32.64
C LEU A 415 21.53 37.18 33.70
N PHE A 416 21.34 36.00 34.26
CA PHE A 416 22.29 35.40 35.18
C PHE A 416 23.65 35.18 34.54
N LEU A 417 23.69 34.61 33.33
CA LEU A 417 24.94 34.37 32.57
C LEU A 417 25.63 35.69 32.15
N LEU A 418 24.84 36.70 31.83
CA LEU A 418 25.36 38.04 31.55
C LEU A 418 26.06 38.64 32.78
N ARG A 419 25.43 38.52 33.97
CA ARG A 419 26.03 38.99 35.24
C ARG A 419 27.31 38.25 35.60
N LEU A 420 27.48 37.01 35.15
CA LEU A 420 28.70 36.21 35.29
C LEU A 420 29.77 36.57 34.23
N GLY A 421 29.51 37.56 33.35
CA GLY A 421 30.49 38.01 32.34
C GLY A 421 30.56 37.08 31.10
N MET A 422 29.58 36.19 30.88
CA MET A 422 29.59 35.34 29.71
C MET A 422 29.36 36.15 28.44
N LYS A 423 30.18 35.86 27.40
CA LYS A 423 30.12 36.58 26.11
C LYS A 423 28.79 36.31 25.40
N GLU A 424 28.30 37.31 24.68
CA GLU A 424 27.02 37.21 23.93
C GLU A 424 26.95 36.00 23.00
N LYS A 425 28.04 35.72 22.26
CA LYS A 425 28.12 34.58 21.35
C LYS A 425 27.91 33.25 22.06
N GLU A 426 28.41 33.09 23.28
CA GLU A 426 28.28 31.87 24.07
C GLU A 426 26.86 31.72 24.62
N ARG A 427 26.23 32.81 25.06
CA ARG A 427 24.85 32.85 25.53
C ARG A 427 23.87 32.53 24.41
N LYS A 428 24.05 33.10 23.19
CA LYS A 428 23.28 32.71 21.98
C LYS A 428 23.43 31.26 21.66
N ARG A 429 24.65 30.72 21.69
CA ARG A 429 24.90 29.28 21.41
C ARG A 429 24.22 28.38 22.43
N LEU A 430 24.16 28.79 23.68
CA LEU A 430 23.45 28.01 24.72
C LEU A 430 21.94 28.01 24.45
N MET A 431 21.34 29.17 24.18
CA MET A 431 19.92 29.29 23.83
C MET A 431 19.57 28.51 22.59
N HIS A 432 20.36 28.64 21.52
CA HIS A 432 20.18 27.82 20.30
C HIS A 432 20.15 26.32 20.61
N ARG A 433 21.06 25.80 21.42
CA ARG A 433 21.07 24.41 21.83
C ARG A 433 19.85 24.02 22.66
N GLN A 434 19.30 24.90 23.45
CA GLN A 434 18.09 24.61 24.26
C GLN A 434 16.84 24.46 23.39
N ILE A 435 16.72 25.29 22.36
CA ILE A 435 15.56 25.29 21.46
C ILE A 435 15.67 24.18 20.41
N HIS A 436 16.80 24.08 19.72
CA HIS A 436 16.95 23.19 18.55
C HIS A 436 17.24 21.74 18.90
N LYS A 437 18.01 21.45 19.94
CA LYS A 437 18.45 20.09 20.23
C LYS A 437 17.31 19.10 20.57
N PRO A 438 16.29 19.46 21.37
CA PRO A 438 15.17 18.54 21.62
C PRO A 438 14.42 18.19 20.33
N PHE A 439 14.27 19.17 19.44
CA PHE A 439 13.66 18.98 18.12
C PHE A 439 14.48 18.01 17.26
N TRP A 440 15.77 18.26 17.07
CA TRP A 440 16.61 17.43 16.20
C TRP A 440 16.80 16.00 16.71
N ILE A 441 16.62 15.74 18.01
CA ILE A 441 16.58 14.37 18.54
C ILE A 441 15.34 13.64 18.05
N SER A 442 14.15 14.28 18.08
CA SER A 442 12.92 13.71 17.57
C SER A 442 12.93 13.55 16.05
N ALA A 443 13.48 14.54 15.34
CA ALA A 443 13.63 14.53 13.90
C ALA A 443 14.50 13.35 13.41
N ALA A 444 15.67 13.16 14.02
CA ALA A 444 16.55 12.04 13.68
C ALA A 444 15.87 10.67 13.91
N ALA A 445 15.10 10.55 14.98
CA ALA A 445 14.33 9.32 15.24
C ALA A 445 13.19 9.14 14.22
N GLY A 446 12.51 10.22 13.82
CA GLY A 446 11.47 10.19 12.77
C GLY A 446 12.02 9.70 11.43
N VAL A 447 13.18 10.20 11.00
CA VAL A 447 13.85 9.75 9.76
C VAL A 447 14.19 8.25 9.80
N VAL A 448 14.65 7.74 10.97
CA VAL A 448 14.93 6.29 11.10
C VAL A 448 13.65 5.47 10.91
N VAL A 449 12.53 5.93 11.49
CA VAL A 449 11.23 5.25 11.32
C VAL A 449 10.76 5.30 9.88
N GLU A 450 10.83 6.48 9.23
CA GLU A 450 10.53 6.62 7.81
C GLU A 450 11.32 5.62 6.98
N ALA A 451 12.63 5.51 7.19
CA ALA A 451 13.47 4.57 6.45
C ALA A 451 13.03 3.11 6.65
N VAL A 452 12.67 2.71 7.87
CA VAL A 452 12.18 1.36 8.16
C VAL A 452 10.85 1.10 7.44
N PHE A 453 9.87 2.00 7.55
CA PHE A 453 8.58 1.82 6.89
C PHE A 453 8.67 1.92 5.36
N ALA A 454 9.60 2.72 4.83
CA ALA A 454 9.89 2.72 3.40
C ALA A 454 10.43 1.37 2.92
N LEU A 455 11.37 0.76 3.65
CA LEU A 455 11.89 -0.57 3.33
C LEU A 455 10.78 -1.64 3.35
N LEU A 456 9.91 -1.62 4.38
CA LEU A 456 8.75 -2.51 4.44
C LEU A 456 7.78 -2.29 3.27
N THR A 457 7.61 -1.04 2.84
CA THR A 457 6.79 -0.71 1.67
C THR A 457 7.42 -1.27 0.39
N PHE A 458 8.74 -1.16 0.22
CA PHE A 458 9.44 -1.72 -0.95
C PHE A 458 9.24 -3.24 -1.04
N GLU A 459 9.36 -3.94 0.08
CA GLU A 459 9.16 -5.38 0.15
C GLU A 459 7.68 -5.74 -0.14
N ASN A 460 6.75 -5.10 0.56
CA ASN A 460 5.32 -5.39 0.41
C ASN A 460 4.76 -5.07 -0.97
N ARG A 461 5.32 -4.09 -1.66
CA ARG A 461 4.89 -3.68 -3.01
C ARG A 461 5.78 -4.21 -4.11
N SER A 462 6.76 -5.05 -3.80
CA SER A 462 7.71 -5.60 -4.78
C SER A 462 8.32 -4.55 -5.70
N TYR A 463 8.78 -3.41 -5.12
CA TYR A 463 9.42 -2.33 -5.87
C TYR A 463 10.63 -2.83 -6.63
N GLN A 464 10.73 -2.46 -7.90
CA GLN A 464 11.91 -2.72 -8.71
C GLN A 464 13.06 -1.75 -8.33
N PRO A 465 14.32 -2.06 -8.66
CA PRO A 465 15.45 -1.20 -8.33
C PRO A 465 15.29 0.26 -8.78
N ASP A 466 14.70 0.49 -9.95
CA ASP A 466 14.44 1.84 -10.49
C ASP A 466 13.39 2.59 -9.66
N ASP A 467 12.35 1.91 -9.20
CA ASP A 467 11.32 2.48 -8.33
C ASP A 467 11.90 2.85 -6.97
N ILE A 468 12.75 1.98 -6.40
CA ILE A 468 13.46 2.24 -5.15
C ILE A 468 14.34 3.48 -5.28
N LEU A 469 15.05 3.63 -6.40
CA LEU A 469 15.89 4.79 -6.67
C LEU A 469 15.04 6.07 -6.76
N ARG A 470 13.98 6.08 -7.55
CA ARG A 470 13.06 7.22 -7.70
C ARG A 470 12.44 7.60 -6.36
N TYR A 471 11.92 6.61 -5.63
CA TYR A 471 11.37 6.82 -4.28
C TYR A 471 12.40 7.44 -3.34
N THR A 472 13.61 6.89 -3.29
CA THR A 472 14.67 7.37 -2.39
C THR A 472 15.03 8.82 -2.69
N ILE A 473 15.15 9.20 -3.96
CA ILE A 473 15.40 10.60 -4.36
C ILE A 473 14.25 11.50 -3.91
N ALA A 474 13.01 11.12 -4.17
CA ALA A 474 11.84 11.90 -3.78
C ALA A 474 11.73 12.04 -2.24
N ALA A 475 11.96 10.94 -1.50
CA ALA A 475 11.96 10.93 -0.03
C ALA A 475 13.03 11.85 0.56
N VAL A 476 14.24 11.80 0.02
CA VAL A 476 15.33 12.71 0.45
C VAL A 476 14.96 14.16 0.19
N VAL A 477 14.45 14.49 -1.00
CA VAL A 477 14.03 15.86 -1.33
C VAL A 477 12.89 16.32 -0.42
N PHE A 478 11.87 15.48 -0.21
CA PHE A 478 10.76 15.78 0.70
C PHE A 478 11.24 16.00 2.13
N THR A 479 12.07 15.12 2.66
CA THR A 479 12.62 15.19 4.02
C THR A 479 13.48 16.46 4.21
N ILE A 480 14.33 16.80 3.25
CA ILE A 480 15.11 18.03 3.28
C ILE A 480 14.19 19.26 3.30
N PHE A 481 13.19 19.29 2.40
CA PHE A 481 12.24 20.41 2.35
C PHE A 481 11.44 20.54 3.65
N TYR A 482 10.94 19.45 4.17
CA TYR A 482 10.22 19.37 5.45
C TYR A 482 11.07 19.96 6.60
N TYR A 483 12.31 19.53 6.75
CA TYR A 483 13.18 20.01 7.83
C TYR A 483 13.71 21.43 7.60
N LEU A 484 13.82 21.89 6.37
CA LEU A 484 14.10 23.33 6.09
C LEU A 484 12.99 24.23 6.60
N LEU A 485 11.72 23.86 6.42
CA LEU A 485 10.59 24.60 6.97
C LEU A 485 10.66 24.69 8.51
N TRP A 486 11.01 23.56 9.14
CA TRP A 486 11.20 23.53 10.60
C TRP A 486 12.35 24.40 11.07
N GLU A 487 13.48 24.39 10.39
CA GLU A 487 14.63 25.20 10.76
C GLU A 487 14.33 26.72 10.63
N ILE A 488 13.58 27.10 9.60
CA ILE A 488 13.09 28.50 9.45
C ILE A 488 12.23 28.85 10.66
N TRP A 489 11.30 28.02 11.08
CA TRP A 489 10.43 28.28 12.23
C TRP A 489 11.20 28.35 13.55
N LEU A 490 12.09 27.39 13.80
CA LEU A 490 12.93 27.36 14.99
C LEU A 490 13.82 28.64 15.10
N THR A 491 14.42 29.04 13.99
CA THR A 491 15.23 30.27 13.89
C THR A 491 14.39 31.52 14.13
N TYR A 492 13.15 31.55 13.61
CA TYR A 492 12.20 32.63 13.88
C TYR A 492 11.92 32.74 15.40
N MET A 493 11.60 31.62 16.06
CA MET A 493 11.33 31.58 17.50
C MET A 493 12.53 31.97 18.32
N GLU A 494 13.72 31.53 17.97
CA GLU A 494 14.98 31.95 18.60
C GLU A 494 15.17 33.45 18.51
N ARG A 495 15.01 34.03 17.32
CA ARG A 495 15.12 35.50 17.11
C ARG A 495 14.08 36.28 17.90
N LYS A 496 12.85 35.79 17.99
CA LYS A 496 11.75 36.40 18.76
C LYS A 496 12.12 36.51 20.24
N ILE A 497 12.61 35.41 20.85
CA ILE A 497 13.04 35.40 22.25
C ILE A 497 14.23 36.37 22.45
N TRP A 498 15.23 36.32 21.57
CA TRP A 498 16.40 37.16 21.67
C TRP A 498 16.05 38.63 21.60
N LYS A 499 15.22 39.08 20.67
CA LYS A 499 14.73 40.46 20.57
C LYS A 499 13.97 40.89 21.81
N GLY A 500 13.18 40.00 22.40
CA GLY A 500 12.47 40.28 23.66
C GLY A 500 13.40 40.49 24.86
N MET A 501 14.61 39.93 24.86
CA MET A 501 15.64 40.17 25.87
C MET A 501 16.33 41.53 25.72
N GLY A 502 16.49 42.02 24.49
CA GLY A 502 17.12 43.35 24.22
C GLY A 502 16.24 44.55 24.58
N LYS A 503 14.92 44.37 24.70
CA LYS A 503 13.98 45.46 25.06
C LYS A 503 13.87 45.71 26.58
N GLN A 504 14.47 44.85 27.40
CA GLN A 504 14.46 44.96 28.87
C GLN A 504 15.81 45.44 29.44
N LYS A 505 16.75 45.85 28.59
CA LYS A 505 17.94 46.61 28.94
C LYS A 505 17.65 48.11 28.86
#